data_0973d8011f08e2e43353f7e4fe999292
#
_entry.id   0973d8011f08e2e43353f7e4fe999292
#
_cell.length_a   1.000
_cell.length_b   1.000
_cell.length_c   1.000
_cell.angle_alpha   90.00
_cell.angle_beta   90.00
_cell.angle_gamma   90.00
#
_symmetry.space_group_name_H-M   'P 1'
#
loop_
_entity.id
_entity.type
_entity.pdbx_description
1 polymer ?
#
loop_
_entity_poly.entity_id
_entity_poly.type
_entity_poly.pdbx_seq_one_letter_code
_entity_poly.pdbx_strand_id
1 'polypeptide(L)'
;MTQAKARYSRILVKLSGEALMGNGDYGIDPAVIRRIAGELQDIRQMEVQVAVVIGGGNIFRGAGLARAGMDRVAADHMGMLATVMNALAMQDALESLGLHARVMSAIRINEVCEDYIRRRAMRHLEKGRVTIFAAGTGNPFFTTDTAAALRAIEINADVLLKATKVNGVYSDDPLRNPAAVRYPRLTFDRVLSEKLNVMDATAIVMCRDNRLPLRVFNLNNPGDLTRIVRGEDVGTAVTLE
;
A
#
# COMPACT_ATOMS: atom_id res chain seq x y z
N MET A 1 26.96 14.53 -10.33
CA MET A 1 25.52 14.61 -10.60
C MET A 1 24.83 14.83 -9.26
N THR A 2 24.25 16.00 -9.03
CA THR A 2 23.47 16.31 -7.81
C THR A 2 22.26 15.38 -7.78
N GLN A 3 22.24 14.42 -6.84
CA GLN A 3 21.05 13.59 -6.60
C GLN A 3 19.88 14.54 -6.28
N ALA A 4 18.83 14.48 -7.09
CA ALA A 4 17.62 15.24 -6.83
C ALA A 4 17.09 14.86 -5.44
N LYS A 5 17.00 15.84 -4.54
CA LYS A 5 16.60 15.64 -3.13
C LYS A 5 15.17 15.09 -3.10
N ALA A 6 14.96 14.02 -2.33
CA ALA A 6 13.61 13.49 -2.10
C ALA A 6 12.70 14.54 -1.46
N ARG A 7 11.46 14.62 -1.92
CA ARG A 7 10.42 15.50 -1.34
C ARG A 7 9.94 15.01 0.02
N TYR A 8 9.94 13.69 0.22
CA TYR A 8 9.41 13.02 1.41
C TYR A 8 10.54 12.34 2.17
N SER A 9 10.48 12.38 3.49
CA SER A 9 11.42 11.68 4.38
C SER A 9 10.94 10.28 4.75
N ARG A 10 9.61 10.11 4.83
CA ARG A 10 8.97 8.83 5.17
C ARG A 10 7.70 8.63 4.37
N ILE A 11 7.59 7.50 3.70
CA ILE A 11 6.42 7.13 2.91
C ILE A 11 5.83 5.79 3.38
N LEU A 12 4.52 5.63 3.18
CA LEU A 12 3.88 4.32 3.21
C LEU A 12 3.33 4.00 1.83
N VAL A 13 3.74 2.87 1.26
CA VAL A 13 3.23 2.35 -0.02
C VAL A 13 2.21 1.26 0.24
N LYS A 14 0.98 1.44 -0.23
CA LYS A 14 -0.07 0.42 -0.20
C LYS A 14 -0.15 -0.28 -1.55
N LEU A 15 0.07 -1.58 -1.55
CA LEU A 15 -0.04 -2.47 -2.70
C LEU A 15 -1.30 -3.33 -2.58
N SER A 16 -2.04 -3.54 -3.68
CA SER A 16 -3.05 -4.59 -3.71
C SER A 16 -2.36 -5.96 -3.84
N GLY A 17 -2.91 -7.00 -3.20
CA GLY A 17 -2.40 -8.35 -3.43
C GLY A 17 -2.44 -8.75 -4.90
N GLU A 18 -3.49 -8.35 -5.62
CA GLU A 18 -3.63 -8.60 -7.05
C GLU A 18 -2.49 -8.01 -7.90
N ALA A 19 -1.78 -7.00 -7.40
CA ALA A 19 -0.60 -6.45 -8.08
C ALA A 19 0.58 -7.43 -8.11
N LEU A 20 0.57 -8.46 -7.24
CA LEU A 20 1.62 -9.47 -7.17
C LEU A 20 1.40 -10.69 -8.08
N MET A 21 0.22 -10.81 -8.71
CA MET A 21 -0.12 -11.99 -9.55
C MET A 21 0.55 -11.97 -10.93
N GLY A 22 1.06 -10.83 -11.38
CA GLY A 22 1.49 -10.67 -12.77
C GLY A 22 0.33 -10.90 -13.73
N ASN A 23 0.54 -11.80 -14.70
CA ASN A 23 -0.48 -12.22 -15.67
C ASN A 23 -1.32 -13.42 -15.19
N GLY A 24 -1.05 -13.93 -13.99
CA GLY A 24 -1.80 -15.04 -13.40
C GLY A 24 -3.08 -14.60 -12.70
N ASP A 25 -3.92 -15.58 -12.38
CA ASP A 25 -5.18 -15.35 -11.68
C ASP A 25 -5.08 -15.58 -10.15
N TYR A 26 -3.94 -16.09 -9.69
CA TYR A 26 -3.69 -16.48 -8.30
C TYR A 26 -2.20 -16.50 -7.96
N GLY A 27 -1.88 -16.27 -6.69
CA GLY A 27 -0.54 -16.44 -6.15
C GLY A 27 0.36 -15.22 -6.31
N ILE A 28 1.65 -15.45 -6.30
CA ILE A 28 2.71 -14.42 -6.35
C ILE A 28 3.61 -14.72 -7.56
N ASP A 29 3.74 -13.74 -8.44
CA ASP A 29 4.69 -13.81 -9.55
C ASP A 29 6.08 -13.34 -9.07
N PRO A 30 7.12 -14.21 -9.12
CA PRO A 30 8.46 -13.85 -8.65
C PRO A 30 9.10 -12.69 -9.41
N ALA A 31 8.78 -12.51 -10.69
CA ALA A 31 9.33 -11.40 -11.47
C ALA A 31 8.69 -10.06 -11.05
N VAL A 32 7.39 -10.06 -10.80
CA VAL A 32 6.66 -8.87 -10.35
C VAL A 32 7.12 -8.43 -8.97
N ILE A 33 7.21 -9.34 -8.01
CA ILE A 33 7.62 -8.97 -6.65
C ILE A 33 9.06 -8.46 -6.62
N ARG A 34 9.97 -9.06 -7.41
CA ARG A 34 11.34 -8.61 -7.56
C ARG A 34 11.43 -7.21 -8.18
N ARG A 35 10.60 -6.92 -9.19
CA ARG A 35 10.52 -5.58 -9.80
C ARG A 35 10.08 -4.53 -8.78
N ILE A 36 9.02 -4.82 -8.00
CA ILE A 36 8.54 -3.92 -6.95
C ILE A 36 9.62 -3.72 -5.88
N ALA A 37 10.29 -4.77 -5.45
CA ALA A 37 11.39 -4.68 -4.49
C ALA A 37 12.54 -3.81 -5.01
N GLY A 38 12.84 -3.86 -6.30
CA GLY A 38 13.83 -2.99 -6.97
C GLY A 38 13.42 -1.51 -6.91
N GLU A 39 12.17 -1.17 -7.19
CA GLU A 39 11.68 0.21 -7.07
C GLU A 39 11.75 0.73 -5.61
N LEU A 40 11.47 -0.13 -4.63
CA LEU A 40 11.63 0.22 -3.22
C LEU A 40 13.12 0.39 -2.83
N GLN A 41 14.02 -0.38 -3.45
CA GLN A 41 15.47 -0.23 -3.28
C GLN A 41 15.95 1.13 -3.80
N ASP A 42 15.50 1.56 -4.98
CA ASP A 42 15.85 2.87 -5.54
C ASP A 42 15.44 4.02 -4.60
N ILE A 43 14.26 3.92 -3.97
CA ILE A 43 13.79 4.89 -3.00
C ILE A 43 14.64 4.86 -1.73
N ARG A 44 15.03 3.66 -1.27
CA ARG A 44 15.92 3.54 -0.09
C ARG A 44 17.29 4.16 -0.34
N GLN A 45 17.83 4.08 -1.57
CA GLN A 45 19.07 4.76 -1.96
C GLN A 45 18.96 6.30 -1.89
N MET A 46 17.73 6.84 -1.93
CA MET A 46 17.46 8.27 -1.71
C MET A 46 17.30 8.63 -0.22
N GLU A 47 17.65 7.73 0.70
CA GLU A 47 17.56 7.87 2.16
C GLU A 47 16.12 8.03 2.70
N VAL A 48 15.10 7.76 1.89
CA VAL A 48 13.70 7.80 2.31
C VAL A 48 13.35 6.57 3.15
N GLN A 49 12.68 6.77 4.26
CA GLN A 49 12.16 5.68 5.10
C GLN A 49 10.90 5.09 4.44
N VAL A 50 10.88 3.77 4.24
CA VAL A 50 9.85 3.09 3.47
C VAL A 50 9.10 2.10 4.35
N ALA A 51 7.77 2.30 4.43
CA ALA A 51 6.83 1.32 4.95
C ALA A 51 5.94 0.78 3.83
N VAL A 52 5.49 -0.47 3.95
CA VAL A 52 4.66 -1.14 2.95
C VAL A 52 3.48 -1.83 3.63
N VAL A 53 2.30 -1.74 3.02
CA VAL A 53 1.11 -2.56 3.33
C VAL A 53 0.71 -3.29 2.07
N ILE A 54 0.52 -4.60 2.15
CA ILE A 54 0.14 -5.44 1.00
C ILE A 54 -1.18 -6.12 1.29
N GLY A 55 -2.13 -6.05 0.34
CA GLY A 55 -3.40 -6.79 0.41
C GLY A 55 -3.21 -8.29 0.18
N GLY A 56 -4.24 -9.10 0.50
CA GLY A 56 -4.23 -10.56 0.37
C GLY A 56 -5.02 -11.12 -0.82
N GLY A 57 -5.59 -10.26 -1.67
CA GLY A 57 -6.57 -10.65 -2.69
C GLY A 57 -6.07 -11.57 -3.81
N ASN A 58 -4.75 -11.73 -3.96
CA ASN A 58 -4.11 -12.69 -4.86
C ASN A 58 -4.11 -14.14 -4.31
N ILE A 59 -4.20 -14.29 -2.99
CA ILE A 59 -4.16 -15.60 -2.30
C ILE A 59 -5.56 -15.96 -1.81
N PHE A 60 -6.29 -14.98 -1.23
CA PHE A 60 -7.60 -15.23 -0.67
C PHE A 60 -8.55 -14.04 -0.88
N ARG A 61 -9.71 -14.31 -1.52
CA ARG A 61 -10.74 -13.30 -1.79
C ARG A 61 -11.95 -13.51 -0.86
N GLY A 62 -11.79 -13.12 0.41
CA GLY A 62 -12.81 -13.32 1.46
C GLY A 62 -14.19 -12.75 1.15
N ALA A 63 -14.27 -11.60 0.49
CA ALA A 63 -15.55 -10.99 0.11
C ALA A 63 -16.38 -11.84 -0.87
N GLY A 64 -15.74 -12.64 -1.72
CA GLY A 64 -16.41 -13.60 -2.61
C GLY A 64 -16.98 -14.78 -1.85
N LEU A 65 -16.21 -15.36 -0.94
CA LEU A 65 -16.59 -16.52 -0.13
C LEU A 65 -17.60 -16.16 0.95
N ALA A 66 -17.53 -14.97 1.54
CA ALA A 66 -18.55 -14.49 2.46
C ALA A 66 -19.92 -14.35 1.78
N ARG A 67 -19.97 -13.90 0.53
CA ARG A 67 -21.21 -13.91 -0.29
C ARG A 67 -21.71 -15.33 -0.61
N ALA A 68 -20.84 -16.32 -0.61
CA ALA A 68 -21.18 -17.73 -0.81
C ALA A 68 -21.53 -18.47 0.50
N GLY A 69 -21.70 -17.73 1.64
CA GLY A 69 -22.17 -18.29 2.92
C GLY A 69 -21.10 -18.58 3.96
N MET A 70 -19.82 -18.23 3.70
CA MET A 70 -18.78 -18.30 4.73
C MET A 70 -18.99 -17.18 5.76
N ASP A 71 -18.72 -17.48 7.04
CA ASP A 71 -18.71 -16.45 8.08
C ASP A 71 -17.74 -15.31 7.74
N ARG A 72 -18.22 -14.08 7.83
CA ARG A 72 -17.45 -12.88 7.45
C ARG A 72 -16.19 -12.71 8.30
N VAL A 73 -16.27 -12.99 9.59
CA VAL A 73 -15.12 -12.87 10.51
C VAL A 73 -14.03 -13.89 10.15
N ALA A 74 -14.44 -15.14 9.88
CA ALA A 74 -13.51 -16.18 9.43
C ALA A 74 -12.85 -15.81 8.10
N ALA A 75 -13.63 -15.30 7.12
CA ALA A 75 -13.13 -14.87 5.84
C ALA A 75 -12.11 -13.71 5.96
N ASP A 76 -12.37 -12.74 6.84
CA ASP A 76 -11.47 -11.62 7.07
C ASP A 76 -10.16 -12.08 7.76
N HIS A 77 -10.22 -13.03 8.71
CA HIS A 77 -9.01 -13.62 9.30
C HIS A 77 -8.17 -14.38 8.25
N MET A 78 -8.79 -15.13 7.36
CA MET A 78 -8.07 -15.79 6.26
C MET A 78 -7.42 -14.76 5.33
N GLY A 79 -8.11 -13.64 5.04
CA GLY A 79 -7.55 -12.51 4.32
C GLY A 79 -6.34 -11.87 5.01
N MET A 80 -6.38 -11.74 6.35
CA MET A 80 -5.24 -11.27 7.15
C MET A 80 -4.04 -12.21 7.03
N LEU A 81 -4.24 -13.53 7.13
CA LEU A 81 -3.17 -14.51 6.92
C LEU A 81 -2.60 -14.46 5.51
N ALA A 82 -3.43 -14.25 4.49
CA ALA A 82 -2.97 -14.06 3.11
C ALA A 82 -2.05 -12.83 2.97
N THR A 83 -2.31 -11.74 3.70
CA THR A 83 -1.40 -10.59 3.72
C THR A 83 -0.06 -10.90 4.36
N VAL A 84 -0.02 -11.79 5.36
CA VAL A 84 1.24 -12.23 5.99
C VAL A 84 2.09 -13.00 4.97
N MET A 85 1.50 -13.91 4.20
CA MET A 85 2.21 -14.63 3.13
C MET A 85 2.83 -13.67 2.11
N ASN A 86 2.08 -12.67 1.65
CA ASN A 86 2.59 -11.64 0.74
C ASN A 86 3.70 -10.80 1.37
N ALA A 87 3.60 -10.48 2.66
CA ALA A 87 4.60 -9.71 3.37
C ALA A 87 5.92 -10.47 3.51
N LEU A 88 5.87 -11.77 3.78
CA LEU A 88 7.06 -12.63 3.84
C LEU A 88 7.74 -12.75 2.47
N ALA A 89 6.96 -12.94 1.40
CA ALA A 89 7.50 -12.99 0.05
C ALA A 89 8.16 -11.64 -0.35
N MET A 90 7.58 -10.51 0.05
CA MET A 90 8.18 -9.19 -0.19
C MET A 90 9.45 -9.01 0.65
N GLN A 91 9.49 -9.48 1.88
CA GLN A 91 10.69 -9.47 2.72
C GLN A 91 11.83 -10.23 2.05
N ASP A 92 11.58 -11.46 1.60
CA ASP A 92 12.57 -12.29 0.90
C ASP A 92 13.09 -11.59 -0.37
N ALA A 93 12.19 -11.02 -1.18
CA ALA A 93 12.58 -10.27 -2.38
C ALA A 93 13.44 -9.05 -2.08
N LEU A 94 13.16 -8.30 -1.00
CA LEU A 94 13.96 -7.15 -0.57
C LEU A 94 15.32 -7.59 -0.03
N GLU A 95 15.35 -8.64 0.79
CA GLU A 95 16.59 -9.17 1.38
C GLU A 95 17.49 -9.78 0.30
N SER A 96 16.94 -10.39 -0.74
CA SER A 96 17.70 -10.86 -1.90
C SER A 96 18.40 -9.73 -2.69
N LEU A 97 17.91 -8.50 -2.56
CA LEU A 97 18.53 -7.29 -3.13
C LEU A 97 19.47 -6.57 -2.13
N GLY A 98 19.76 -7.18 -0.98
CA GLY A 98 20.64 -6.62 0.05
C GLY A 98 19.99 -5.57 0.96
N LEU A 99 18.68 -5.39 0.90
CA LEU A 99 17.95 -4.51 1.81
C LEU A 99 17.58 -5.26 3.09
N HIS A 100 17.68 -4.57 4.22
CA HIS A 100 17.10 -5.09 5.45
C HIS A 100 15.60 -4.81 5.49
N ALA A 101 14.79 -5.84 5.62
CA ALA A 101 13.34 -5.72 5.76
C ALA A 101 12.84 -6.35 7.07
N ARG A 102 11.68 -5.93 7.56
CA ARG A 102 11.01 -6.50 8.74
C ARG A 102 9.52 -6.55 8.51
N VAL A 103 8.95 -7.74 8.68
CA VAL A 103 7.49 -7.94 8.70
C VAL A 103 6.99 -7.78 10.12
N MET A 104 5.96 -6.96 10.29
CA MET A 104 5.27 -6.74 11.57
C MET A 104 3.78 -7.01 11.39
N SER A 105 3.25 -7.95 12.17
CA SER A 105 1.86 -8.40 12.07
C SER A 105 0.96 -7.77 13.13
N ALA A 106 -0.25 -7.40 12.75
CA ALA A 106 -1.28 -6.91 13.67
C ALA A 106 -1.94 -8.05 14.49
N ILE A 107 -1.81 -9.30 14.05
CA ILE A 107 -2.17 -10.50 14.82
C ILE A 107 -0.90 -11.24 15.23
N ARG A 108 -0.92 -11.92 16.37
CA ARG A 108 0.26 -12.61 16.92
C ARG A 108 0.58 -13.86 16.11
N ILE A 109 1.75 -13.87 15.47
CA ILE A 109 2.33 -15.01 14.72
C ILE A 109 3.85 -14.99 14.96
N ASN A 110 4.27 -15.06 16.20
CA ASN A 110 5.64 -14.74 16.65
C ASN A 110 6.71 -15.66 16.07
N GLU A 111 6.33 -16.89 15.67
CA GLU A 111 7.23 -17.85 15.02
C GLU A 111 7.61 -17.42 13.58
N VAL A 112 6.87 -16.49 13.00
CA VAL A 112 6.98 -16.12 11.57
C VAL A 112 7.40 -14.66 11.38
N CYS A 113 6.85 -13.74 12.20
CA CYS A 113 7.11 -12.31 12.09
C CYS A 113 6.96 -11.59 13.43
N GLU A 114 7.40 -10.33 13.49
CA GLU A 114 7.31 -9.53 14.71
C GLU A 114 5.87 -9.06 14.98
N ASP A 115 5.50 -8.94 16.26
CA ASP A 115 4.28 -8.23 16.65
C ASP A 115 4.39 -6.74 16.29
N TYR A 116 3.31 -6.17 15.75
CA TYR A 116 3.24 -4.75 15.51
C TYR A 116 3.24 -3.96 16.84
N ILE A 117 4.31 -3.24 17.07
CA ILE A 117 4.44 -2.26 18.14
C ILE A 117 4.95 -0.96 17.50
N ARG A 118 4.16 0.13 17.56
CA ARG A 118 4.46 1.41 16.91
C ARG A 118 5.90 1.86 17.12
N ARG A 119 6.40 1.87 18.36
CA ARG A 119 7.78 2.31 18.67
C ARG A 119 8.84 1.42 18.01
N ARG A 120 8.58 0.13 17.88
CA ARG A 120 9.48 -0.80 17.20
C ARG A 120 9.49 -0.55 15.70
N ALA A 121 8.31 -0.32 15.10
CA ALA A 121 8.18 0.04 13.69
C ALA A 121 8.96 1.33 13.36
N MET A 122 8.79 2.39 14.18
CA MET A 122 9.55 3.63 14.06
C MET A 122 11.05 3.38 14.13
N ARG A 123 11.51 2.54 15.08
CA ARG A 123 12.93 2.21 15.21
C ARG A 123 13.49 1.45 14.03
N HIS A 124 12.70 0.59 13.39
CA HIS A 124 13.11 -0.07 12.15
C HIS A 124 13.29 0.93 11.01
N LEU A 125 12.33 1.84 10.82
CA LEU A 125 12.38 2.88 9.80
C LEU A 125 13.57 3.82 9.99
N GLU A 126 13.85 4.26 11.23
CA GLU A 126 15.00 5.10 11.59
C GLU A 126 16.34 4.40 11.30
N LYS A 127 16.40 3.07 11.43
CA LYS A 127 17.57 2.26 11.05
C LYS A 127 17.68 1.97 9.55
N GLY A 128 16.83 2.59 8.72
CA GLY A 128 16.83 2.40 7.28
C GLY A 128 16.28 1.06 6.80
N ARG A 129 15.59 0.29 7.64
CA ARG A 129 14.93 -0.96 7.25
C ARG A 129 13.60 -0.69 6.57
N VAL A 130 13.27 -1.44 5.53
CA VAL A 130 11.91 -1.45 4.98
C VAL A 130 11.01 -2.19 5.98
N THR A 131 9.91 -1.55 6.39
CA THR A 131 8.97 -2.15 7.35
C THR A 131 7.68 -2.53 6.63
N ILE A 132 7.32 -3.82 6.66
CA ILE A 132 6.14 -4.36 5.99
C ILE A 132 5.09 -4.67 7.04
N PHE A 133 3.93 -4.00 6.97
CA PHE A 133 2.83 -4.23 7.90
C PHE A 133 1.85 -5.26 7.32
N ALA A 134 1.66 -6.33 8.06
CA ALA A 134 0.82 -7.48 7.71
C ALA A 134 -0.40 -7.60 8.63
N ALA A 135 -1.34 -8.46 8.26
CA ALA A 135 -2.59 -8.74 8.97
C ALA A 135 -3.54 -7.54 9.10
N GLY A 136 -3.43 -6.56 8.18
CA GLY A 136 -4.34 -5.44 8.12
C GLY A 136 -4.37 -4.61 9.41
N THR A 137 -5.57 -4.36 9.94
CA THR A 137 -5.77 -3.71 11.25
C THR A 137 -5.69 -4.70 12.41
N GLY A 138 -5.70 -6.00 12.15
CA GLY A 138 -5.90 -7.06 13.14
C GLY A 138 -7.36 -7.28 13.54
N ASN A 139 -8.29 -6.52 12.95
CA ASN A 139 -9.72 -6.61 13.23
C ASN A 139 -10.50 -6.92 11.96
N PRO A 140 -11.51 -7.83 12.02
CA PRO A 140 -12.45 -8.05 10.93
C PRO A 140 -13.20 -6.77 10.53
N PHE A 141 -13.84 -6.78 9.37
CA PHE A 141 -14.63 -5.70 8.75
C PHE A 141 -13.84 -4.52 8.19
N PHE A 142 -12.55 -4.43 8.43
CA PHE A 142 -11.68 -3.39 7.87
C PHE A 142 -10.91 -3.90 6.65
N THR A 143 -10.66 -3.01 5.71
CA THR A 143 -9.86 -3.30 4.52
C THR A 143 -8.37 -3.03 4.75
N THR A 144 -7.53 -3.44 3.79
CA THR A 144 -6.11 -3.07 3.79
C THR A 144 -5.88 -1.60 3.43
N ASP A 145 -6.87 -0.90 2.84
CA ASP A 145 -6.81 0.56 2.65
C ASP A 145 -6.93 1.28 4.00
N THR A 146 -7.91 0.87 4.84
CA THR A 146 -8.02 1.36 6.23
C THR A 146 -6.75 1.06 7.03
N ALA A 147 -6.19 -0.16 6.89
CA ALA A 147 -4.94 -0.51 7.57
C ALA A 147 -3.78 0.39 7.12
N ALA A 148 -3.66 0.67 5.82
CA ALA A 148 -2.61 1.54 5.28
C ALA A 148 -2.72 2.98 5.82
N ALA A 149 -3.93 3.54 5.88
CA ALA A 149 -4.17 4.85 6.46
C ALA A 149 -3.78 4.88 7.95
N LEU A 150 -4.25 3.89 8.74
CA LEU A 150 -3.91 3.75 10.16
C LEU A 150 -2.39 3.69 10.37
N ARG A 151 -1.70 2.79 9.69
CA ARG A 151 -0.24 2.62 9.85
C ARG A 151 0.53 3.85 9.40
N ALA A 152 0.13 4.51 8.29
CA ALA A 152 0.78 5.72 7.82
C ALA A 152 0.69 6.86 8.86
N ILE A 153 -0.48 7.03 9.50
CA ILE A 153 -0.68 8.01 10.57
C ILE A 153 0.18 7.66 11.80
N GLU A 154 0.15 6.39 12.23
CA GLU A 154 0.89 5.94 13.42
C GLU A 154 2.41 6.11 13.29
N ILE A 155 2.96 5.91 12.09
CA ILE A 155 4.40 6.07 11.83
C ILE A 155 4.78 7.49 11.40
N ASN A 156 3.86 8.44 11.39
CA ASN A 156 4.06 9.81 10.89
C ASN A 156 4.64 9.80 9.45
N ALA A 157 4.00 9.11 8.54
CA ALA A 157 4.36 9.16 7.12
C ALA A 157 4.00 10.52 6.52
N ASP A 158 4.85 11.07 5.65
CA ASP A 158 4.61 12.33 4.95
C ASP A 158 3.53 12.19 3.88
N VAL A 159 3.34 10.97 3.36
CA VAL A 159 2.39 10.65 2.31
C VAL A 159 2.03 9.16 2.33
N LEU A 160 0.76 8.85 2.03
CA LEU A 160 0.29 7.52 1.70
C LEU A 160 0.24 7.36 0.18
N LEU A 161 0.96 6.39 -0.38
CA LEU A 161 1.02 6.10 -1.81
C LEU A 161 0.20 4.85 -2.11
N LYS A 162 -0.94 5.00 -2.79
CA LYS A 162 -1.77 3.87 -3.23
C LYS A 162 -1.39 3.47 -4.65
N ALA A 163 -0.77 2.32 -4.77
CA ALA A 163 -0.46 1.69 -6.04
C ALA A 163 -1.69 0.95 -6.61
N THR A 164 -2.02 1.23 -7.88
CA THR A 164 -3.16 0.66 -8.61
C THR A 164 -2.72 0.16 -9.99
N LYS A 165 -3.69 -0.35 -10.78
CA LYS A 165 -3.49 -0.75 -12.18
C LYS A 165 -3.79 0.38 -13.18
N VAL A 166 -4.25 1.54 -12.70
CA VAL A 166 -4.62 2.70 -13.53
C VAL A 166 -3.84 3.95 -13.10
N ASN A 167 -3.75 4.95 -14.00
CA ASN A 167 -2.87 6.10 -13.83
C ASN A 167 -3.34 7.14 -12.78
N GLY A 168 -4.27 6.80 -11.93
CA GLY A 168 -4.80 7.71 -10.90
C GLY A 168 -6.28 7.49 -10.67
N VAL A 169 -6.97 8.52 -10.16
CA VAL A 169 -8.41 8.54 -9.95
C VAL A 169 -9.10 9.13 -11.17
N TYR A 170 -10.20 8.52 -11.59
CA TYR A 170 -10.97 8.92 -12.77
C TYR A 170 -12.42 9.22 -12.39
N SER A 171 -13.12 9.94 -13.28
CA SER A 171 -14.55 10.21 -13.16
C SER A 171 -15.44 8.96 -13.22
N ASP A 172 -14.91 7.88 -13.83
CA ASP A 172 -15.54 6.57 -13.97
C ASP A 172 -14.43 5.51 -14.14
N ASP A 173 -14.78 4.23 -14.21
CA ASP A 173 -13.80 3.15 -14.47
C ASP A 173 -13.21 3.26 -15.89
N PRO A 174 -11.92 3.63 -16.05
CA PRO A 174 -11.32 3.82 -17.36
C PRO A 174 -11.18 2.52 -18.17
N LEU A 175 -11.29 1.35 -17.52
CA LEU A 175 -11.26 0.04 -18.19
C LEU A 175 -12.61 -0.29 -18.85
N ARG A 176 -13.69 0.35 -18.42
CA ARG A 176 -15.05 0.16 -18.92
C ARG A 176 -15.56 1.35 -19.72
N ASN A 177 -15.14 2.56 -19.34
CA ASN A 177 -15.54 3.80 -19.98
C ASN A 177 -14.33 4.55 -20.55
N PRO A 178 -14.05 4.47 -21.85
CA PRO A 178 -12.94 5.18 -22.49
C PRO A 178 -13.04 6.71 -22.39
N ALA A 179 -14.24 7.26 -22.10
CA ALA A 179 -14.44 8.70 -21.90
C ALA A 179 -14.13 9.15 -20.45
N ALA A 180 -13.74 8.23 -19.56
CA ALA A 180 -13.39 8.57 -18.19
C ALA A 180 -12.19 9.53 -18.15
N VAL A 181 -12.34 10.65 -17.44
CA VAL A 181 -11.32 11.69 -17.31
C VAL A 181 -10.56 11.49 -16.00
N ARG A 182 -9.22 11.48 -16.09
CA ARG A 182 -8.37 11.40 -14.91
C ARG A 182 -8.32 12.76 -14.20
N TYR A 183 -8.46 12.74 -12.89
CA TYR A 183 -8.24 13.90 -12.03
C TYR A 183 -6.76 14.00 -11.64
N PRO A 184 -6.05 15.13 -11.94
CA PRO A 184 -4.69 15.33 -11.45
C PRO A 184 -4.65 15.60 -9.95
N ARG A 185 -5.68 16.29 -9.42
CA ARG A 185 -5.84 16.64 -8.00
C ARG A 185 -7.29 16.53 -7.57
N LEU A 186 -7.52 16.13 -6.34
CA LEU A 186 -8.82 16.03 -5.69
C LEU A 186 -8.70 16.47 -4.22
N THR A 187 -9.80 16.95 -3.66
CA THR A 187 -9.91 17.08 -2.20
C THR A 187 -10.54 15.81 -1.61
N PHE A 188 -10.24 15.52 -0.34
CA PHE A 188 -10.88 14.41 0.37
C PHE A 188 -12.42 14.56 0.39
N ASP A 189 -12.91 15.77 0.60
CA ASP A 189 -14.36 16.02 0.63
C ASP A 189 -15.02 15.76 -0.73
N ARG A 190 -14.35 16.09 -1.82
CA ARG A 190 -14.83 15.77 -3.16
C ARG A 190 -14.85 14.25 -3.40
N VAL A 191 -13.80 13.52 -2.96
CA VAL A 191 -13.76 12.05 -3.05
C VAL A 191 -14.95 11.44 -2.32
N LEU A 192 -15.29 11.94 -1.12
CA LEU A 192 -16.40 11.44 -0.31
C LEU A 192 -17.76 11.80 -0.91
N SER A 193 -17.96 13.06 -1.31
CA SER A 193 -19.24 13.55 -1.83
C SER A 193 -19.62 12.95 -3.18
N GLU A 194 -18.63 12.79 -4.08
CA GLU A 194 -18.81 12.17 -5.40
C GLU A 194 -18.70 10.64 -5.35
N LYS A 195 -18.42 10.05 -4.16
CA LYS A 195 -18.24 8.60 -3.96
C LYS A 195 -17.22 7.99 -4.94
N LEU A 196 -16.14 8.71 -5.20
CA LEU A 196 -15.09 8.25 -6.11
C LEU A 196 -14.38 7.02 -5.52
N ASN A 197 -14.15 6.01 -6.38
CA ASN A 197 -13.57 4.74 -5.97
C ASN A 197 -12.04 4.84 -5.78
N VAL A 198 -11.61 5.58 -4.75
CA VAL A 198 -10.20 5.78 -4.40
C VAL A 198 -9.74 4.75 -3.37
N MET A 199 -10.37 4.78 -2.20
CA MET A 199 -10.18 3.88 -1.05
C MET A 199 -11.55 3.70 -0.38
N ASP A 200 -11.64 2.82 0.61
CA ASP A 200 -12.85 2.80 1.44
C ASP A 200 -13.03 4.12 2.22
N ALA A 201 -14.30 4.46 2.54
CA ALA A 201 -14.62 5.73 3.16
C ALA A 201 -13.90 5.95 4.51
N THR A 202 -13.68 4.87 5.28
CA THR A 202 -12.98 4.94 6.56
C THR A 202 -11.54 5.40 6.36
N ALA A 203 -10.83 4.84 5.38
CA ALA A 203 -9.47 5.23 5.04
C ALA A 203 -9.39 6.70 4.59
N ILE A 204 -10.33 7.14 3.73
CA ILE A 204 -10.39 8.54 3.26
C ILE A 204 -10.63 9.52 4.40
N VAL A 205 -11.60 9.22 5.30
CA VAL A 205 -11.87 10.06 6.48
C VAL A 205 -10.66 10.11 7.41
N MET A 206 -10.01 8.98 7.67
CA MET A 206 -8.79 8.94 8.49
C MET A 206 -7.67 9.81 7.90
N CYS A 207 -7.42 9.73 6.59
CA CYS A 207 -6.41 10.55 5.93
C CYS A 207 -6.77 12.05 6.02
N ARG A 208 -8.04 12.41 5.77
CA ARG A 208 -8.53 13.79 5.86
C ARG A 208 -8.34 14.37 7.26
N ASP A 209 -8.86 13.68 8.29
CA ASP A 209 -8.89 14.19 9.67
C ASP A 209 -7.48 14.29 10.28
N ASN A 210 -6.53 13.47 9.80
CA ASN A 210 -5.14 13.52 10.21
C ASN A 210 -4.23 14.28 9.23
N ARG A 211 -4.79 14.96 8.22
CA ARG A 211 -4.05 15.75 7.22
C ARG A 211 -2.96 14.97 6.50
N LEU A 212 -3.17 13.66 6.31
CA LEU A 212 -2.24 12.79 5.61
C LEU A 212 -2.49 12.85 4.10
N PRO A 213 -1.61 13.42 3.28
CA PRO A 213 -1.77 13.42 1.83
C PRO A 213 -1.82 12.00 1.28
N LEU A 214 -2.69 11.76 0.30
CA LEU A 214 -2.78 10.51 -0.42
C LEU A 214 -2.40 10.77 -1.89
N ARG A 215 -1.64 9.85 -2.50
CA ARG A 215 -1.40 9.85 -3.94
C ARG A 215 -1.72 8.47 -4.53
N VAL A 216 -2.50 8.47 -5.60
CA VAL A 216 -2.88 7.26 -6.35
C VAL A 216 -2.12 7.23 -7.66
N PHE A 217 -1.45 6.13 -7.96
CA PHE A 217 -0.59 6.00 -9.14
C PHE A 217 -0.62 4.58 -9.72
N ASN A 218 -0.11 4.43 -10.95
CA ASN A 218 -0.04 3.15 -11.62
C ASN A 218 1.29 2.44 -11.33
N LEU A 219 1.22 1.28 -10.66
CA LEU A 219 2.39 0.46 -10.34
C LEU A 219 3.04 -0.17 -11.60
N ASN A 220 2.29 -0.28 -12.69
CA ASN A 220 2.79 -0.89 -13.92
C ASN A 220 3.64 0.06 -14.77
N ASN A 221 3.69 1.34 -14.42
CA ASN A 221 4.60 2.30 -15.04
C ASN A 221 5.94 2.31 -14.28
N PRO A 222 7.01 1.72 -14.83
CA PRO A 222 8.30 1.69 -14.15
C PRO A 222 8.81 3.10 -13.83
N GLY A 223 9.28 3.28 -12.60
CA GLY A 223 9.84 4.54 -12.12
C GLY A 223 8.83 5.58 -11.65
N ASP A 224 7.50 5.40 -11.81
CA ASP A 224 6.50 6.36 -11.34
C ASP A 224 6.59 6.56 -9.81
N LEU A 225 6.87 5.50 -9.06
CA LEU A 225 7.06 5.60 -7.60
C LEU A 225 8.25 6.51 -7.25
N THR A 226 9.38 6.34 -7.93
CA THR A 226 10.58 7.19 -7.75
C THR A 226 10.32 8.64 -8.15
N ARG A 227 9.60 8.87 -9.25
CA ARG A 227 9.20 10.21 -9.72
C ARG A 227 8.32 10.93 -8.69
N ILE A 228 7.36 10.21 -8.08
CA ILE A 228 6.53 10.76 -7.00
C ILE A 228 7.39 11.17 -5.80
N VAL A 229 8.33 10.33 -5.41
CA VAL A 229 9.24 10.62 -4.28
C VAL A 229 10.13 11.83 -4.55
N ARG A 230 10.48 12.08 -5.81
CA ARG A 230 11.18 13.31 -6.27
C ARG A 230 10.28 14.54 -6.32
N GLY A 231 8.97 14.38 -6.14
CA GLY A 231 8.00 15.48 -6.13
C GLY A 231 7.36 15.78 -7.47
N GLU A 232 7.51 14.91 -8.46
CA GLU A 232 6.85 15.07 -9.75
C GLU A 232 5.34 14.80 -9.65
N ASP A 233 4.55 15.46 -10.51
CA ASP A 233 3.09 15.31 -10.55
C ASP A 233 2.68 14.06 -11.36
N VAL A 234 2.90 12.88 -10.73
CA VAL A 234 2.47 11.58 -11.25
C VAL A 234 1.20 11.14 -10.55
N GLY A 235 0.26 10.56 -11.29
CA GLY A 235 -0.98 10.03 -10.71
C GLY A 235 -2.00 11.10 -10.32
N THR A 236 -2.74 10.85 -9.24
CA THR A 236 -3.71 11.79 -8.64
C THR A 236 -3.30 12.11 -7.22
N ALA A 237 -3.15 13.38 -6.88
CA ALA A 237 -2.97 13.83 -5.51
C ALA A 237 -4.35 14.04 -4.86
N VAL A 238 -4.54 13.56 -3.62
CA VAL A 238 -5.72 13.82 -2.80
C VAL A 238 -5.26 14.51 -1.51
N THR A 239 -5.75 15.71 -1.28
CA THR A 239 -5.32 16.61 -0.21
C THR A 239 -6.52 17.28 0.46
N LEU A 240 -6.29 18.16 1.43
CA LEU A 240 -7.36 18.97 2.04
C LEU A 240 -7.84 20.09 1.11
N GLU A 241 -6.92 20.66 0.32
CA GLU A 241 -7.13 21.78 -0.61
C GLU A 241 -6.68 21.40 -2.02
#